data_f476be52a403a4b211d318d5178e4922
#
_entry.id   f476be52a403a4b211d318d5178e4922
#
_cell.length_a   1.000
_cell.length_b   1.000
_cell.length_c   1.000
_cell.angle_alpha   90.00
_cell.angle_beta   90.00
_cell.angle_gamma   90.00
#
_symmetry.space_group_name_H-M   'P 1'
#
loop_
_entity.id
_entity.type
_entity.pdbx_description
1 polymer ?
#
loop_
_entity_poly.entity_id
_entity_poly.type
_entity_poly.pdbx_seq_one_letter_code
_entity_poly.pdbx_strand_id
1 'polypeptide(L)'
;LFGNDYQTKDGTCIRDYIHVEDLAYAHIFALNNLDKHPNGKYNLGNGSGFSNLEVLRTIEKVSGKTVNFKFAERRIGDPAILIASSNLAKQELGWNPKYTTLESIIRTAWVWHYIHQKQGTSLYE
;
A
#
# COMPACT_ATOMS: atom_id res chain seq x y z
N LEU A 1 -14.34 6.82 4.89
CA LEU A 1 -13.05 7.20 5.45
C LEU A 1 -13.19 7.46 6.94
N PHE A 2 -12.32 6.86 7.76
CA PHE A 2 -12.34 7.04 9.20
C PHE A 2 -11.49 8.25 9.60
N GLY A 3 -12.16 9.32 10.10
CA GLY A 3 -11.54 10.59 10.46
C GLY A 3 -11.25 11.50 9.26
N ASN A 4 -11.48 12.79 9.46
CA ASN A 4 -11.16 13.86 8.53
C ASN A 4 -10.53 15.07 9.23
N ASP A 5 -10.08 14.88 10.46
CA ASP A 5 -9.60 15.91 11.37
C ASP A 5 -8.22 15.59 11.95
N TYR A 6 -7.47 14.64 11.32
CA TYR A 6 -6.09 14.35 11.69
C TYR A 6 -5.16 15.52 11.31
N GLN A 7 -4.06 15.67 12.06
CA GLN A 7 -3.03 16.69 11.78
C GLN A 7 -2.18 16.27 10.56
N THR A 8 -2.82 16.21 9.40
CA THR A 8 -2.26 15.86 8.09
C THR A 8 -2.71 16.88 7.05
N LYS A 9 -2.13 16.86 5.86
CA LYS A 9 -2.40 17.86 4.80
C LYS A 9 -3.87 17.94 4.34
N ASP A 10 -4.63 16.86 4.49
CA ASP A 10 -6.04 16.77 4.07
C ASP A 10 -6.96 16.23 5.14
N GLY A 11 -6.47 16.12 6.38
CA GLY A 11 -7.26 15.65 7.52
C GLY A 11 -7.42 14.14 7.59
N THR A 12 -6.98 13.36 6.59
CA THR A 12 -7.08 11.90 6.62
C THR A 12 -5.77 11.23 7.02
N CYS A 13 -5.84 9.99 7.52
CA CYS A 13 -4.64 9.24 7.92
C CYS A 13 -3.68 9.04 6.75
N ILE A 14 -2.38 9.11 7.05
CA ILE A 14 -1.31 8.74 6.12
C ILE A 14 -0.88 7.30 6.41
N ARG A 15 -0.79 6.48 5.36
CA ARG A 15 -0.38 5.08 5.41
C ARG A 15 0.66 4.80 4.34
N ASP A 16 1.46 3.76 4.57
CA ASP A 16 2.44 3.29 3.61
C ASP A 16 1.83 2.20 2.74
N TYR A 17 1.62 2.52 1.47
CA TYR A 17 1.07 1.59 0.48
C TYR A 17 2.21 0.93 -0.28
N ILE A 18 2.24 -0.39 -0.25
CA ILE A 18 3.23 -1.22 -0.93
C ILE A 18 2.55 -2.07 -2.01
N HIS A 19 3.19 -2.22 -3.15
CA HIS A 19 2.70 -3.09 -4.21
C HIS A 19 2.87 -4.55 -3.83
N VAL A 20 1.87 -5.39 -4.17
CA VAL A 20 1.86 -6.82 -3.82
C VAL A 20 3.06 -7.58 -4.40
N GLU A 21 3.50 -7.25 -5.63
CA GLU A 21 4.72 -7.85 -6.21
C GLU A 21 5.98 -7.47 -5.43
N ASP A 22 6.11 -6.21 -5.03
CA ASP A 22 7.26 -5.77 -4.23
C ASP A 22 7.31 -6.48 -2.88
N LEU A 23 6.14 -6.73 -2.27
CA LEU A 23 6.02 -7.53 -1.07
C LEU A 23 6.41 -9.00 -1.32
N ALA A 24 5.94 -9.59 -2.42
CA ALA A 24 6.29 -10.96 -2.80
C ALA A 24 7.80 -11.13 -3.03
N TYR A 25 8.42 -10.18 -3.74
CA TYR A 25 9.88 -10.18 -3.92
C TYR A 25 10.64 -10.04 -2.60
N ALA A 26 10.15 -9.23 -1.65
CA ALA A 26 10.78 -9.16 -0.33
C ALA A 26 10.81 -10.52 0.38
N HIS A 27 9.76 -11.32 0.26
CA HIS A 27 9.73 -12.69 0.81
C HIS A 27 10.75 -13.60 0.11
N ILE A 28 10.87 -13.52 -1.23
CA ILE A 28 11.84 -14.29 -1.98
C ILE A 28 13.27 -13.89 -1.56
N PHE A 29 13.57 -12.60 -1.44
CA PHE A 29 14.86 -12.11 -0.99
C PHE A 29 15.16 -12.55 0.44
N ALA A 30 14.21 -12.49 1.35
CA ALA A 30 14.38 -12.97 2.72
C ALA A 30 14.67 -14.47 2.74
N LEU A 31 13.94 -15.27 1.96
CA LEU A 31 14.15 -16.71 1.85
C LEU A 31 15.57 -17.05 1.33
N ASN A 32 16.02 -16.36 0.30
CA ASN A 32 17.34 -16.55 -0.29
C ASN A 32 18.51 -16.09 0.62
N ASN A 33 18.21 -15.33 1.65
CA ASN A 33 19.19 -14.84 2.62
C ASN A 33 19.04 -15.45 4.03
N LEU A 34 18.24 -16.50 4.19
CA LEU A 34 18.01 -17.14 5.51
C LEU A 34 19.28 -17.59 6.19
N ASP A 35 20.24 -18.14 5.45
CA ASP A 35 21.53 -18.61 6.02
C ASP A 35 22.38 -17.46 6.57
N LYS A 36 22.27 -16.26 5.96
CA LYS A 36 23.00 -15.06 6.39
C LYS A 36 22.28 -14.31 7.52
N HIS A 37 20.95 -14.31 7.47
CA HIS A 37 20.09 -13.56 8.38
C HIS A 37 18.95 -14.43 8.94
N PRO A 38 19.24 -15.50 9.72
CA PRO A 38 18.24 -16.50 10.13
C PRO A 38 17.14 -15.94 11.05
N ASN A 39 17.40 -14.82 11.71
CA ASN A 39 16.47 -14.15 12.62
C ASN A 39 16.12 -12.72 12.15
N GLY A 40 16.30 -12.40 10.88
CA GLY A 40 16.06 -11.07 10.33
C GLY A 40 14.60 -10.65 10.49
N LYS A 41 14.38 -9.40 10.92
CA LYS A 41 13.05 -8.77 11.03
C LYS A 41 13.05 -7.51 10.21
N TYR A 42 12.22 -7.45 9.18
CA TYR A 42 12.25 -6.39 8.19
C TYR A 42 10.91 -5.67 8.13
N ASN A 43 10.92 -4.36 8.26
CA ASN A 43 9.80 -3.54 7.86
C ASN A 43 9.87 -3.28 6.35
N LEU A 44 8.72 -3.33 5.69
CA LEU A 44 8.59 -3.10 4.25
C LEU A 44 7.64 -1.94 4.01
N GLY A 45 7.99 -1.05 3.10
CA GLY A 45 7.19 0.11 2.72
C GLY A 45 7.91 0.97 1.70
N ASN A 46 7.19 1.90 1.08
CA ASN A 46 7.76 2.88 0.16
C ASN A 46 8.47 4.03 0.90
N GLY A 47 8.16 4.23 2.20
CA GLY A 47 8.78 5.24 3.05
C GLY A 47 8.30 6.67 2.83
N SER A 48 7.37 6.93 1.90
CA SER A 48 6.81 8.27 1.64
C SER A 48 5.43 8.49 2.25
N GLY A 49 4.62 7.44 2.30
CA GLY A 49 3.24 7.49 2.77
C GLY A 49 2.29 8.28 1.87
N PHE A 50 1.02 7.87 1.87
CA PHE A 50 -0.04 8.56 1.15
C PHE A 50 -1.27 8.67 2.04
N SER A 51 -2.00 9.78 1.93
CA SER A 51 -3.25 9.94 2.67
C SER A 51 -4.36 9.07 2.07
N ASN A 52 -5.33 8.71 2.89
CA ASN A 52 -6.47 7.93 2.40
C ASN A 52 -7.26 8.68 1.32
N LEU A 53 -7.32 10.01 1.40
CA LEU A 53 -7.99 10.82 0.37
C LEU A 53 -7.19 10.88 -0.92
N GLU A 54 -5.85 10.90 -0.86
CA GLU A 54 -4.99 10.77 -2.06
C GLU A 54 -5.21 9.44 -2.77
N VAL A 55 -5.37 8.36 -2.01
CA VAL A 55 -5.69 7.03 -2.58
C VAL A 55 -7.00 7.08 -3.35
N LEU A 56 -8.07 7.63 -2.76
CA LEU A 56 -9.36 7.75 -3.44
C LEU A 56 -9.26 8.58 -4.72
N ARG A 57 -8.63 9.73 -4.67
CA ARG A 57 -8.44 10.59 -5.85
C ARG A 57 -7.62 9.91 -6.94
N THR A 58 -6.62 9.13 -6.54
CA THR A 58 -5.81 8.36 -7.50
C THR A 58 -6.63 7.23 -8.12
N ILE A 59 -7.51 6.56 -7.36
CA ILE A 59 -8.45 5.58 -7.90
C ILE A 59 -9.38 6.23 -8.93
N GLU A 60 -9.95 7.39 -8.63
CA GLU A 60 -10.81 8.14 -9.58
C GLU A 60 -10.05 8.48 -10.86
N LYS A 61 -8.83 9.00 -10.73
CA LYS A 61 -7.96 9.34 -11.87
C LYS A 61 -7.65 8.12 -12.75
N VAL A 62 -7.29 7.00 -12.14
CA VAL A 62 -6.88 5.78 -12.86
C VAL A 62 -8.07 5.06 -13.48
N SER A 63 -9.20 4.99 -12.79
CA SER A 63 -10.38 4.26 -13.23
C SER A 63 -11.29 5.05 -14.16
N GLY A 64 -11.20 6.38 -14.13
CA GLY A 64 -12.17 7.28 -14.78
C GLY A 64 -13.55 7.27 -14.13
N LYS A 65 -13.67 6.71 -12.92
CA LYS A 65 -14.95 6.57 -12.19
C LYS A 65 -14.92 7.39 -10.91
N THR A 66 -16.08 7.94 -10.54
CA THR A 66 -16.27 8.60 -9.24
C THR A 66 -16.43 7.56 -8.13
N VAL A 67 -15.73 7.74 -7.03
CA VAL A 67 -15.83 6.89 -5.84
C VAL A 67 -16.78 7.54 -4.83
N ASN A 68 -17.92 6.91 -4.59
CA ASN A 68 -18.83 7.36 -3.53
C ASN A 68 -18.25 6.96 -2.16
N PHE A 69 -17.96 7.95 -1.33
CA PHE A 69 -17.47 7.73 0.03
C PHE A 69 -18.13 8.67 1.03
N LYS A 70 -18.03 8.33 2.30
CA LYS A 70 -18.43 9.20 3.42
C LYS A 70 -17.35 9.19 4.49
N PHE A 71 -17.26 10.28 5.22
CA PHE A 71 -16.46 10.32 6.44
C PHE A 71 -17.23 9.68 7.59
N ALA A 72 -16.50 8.95 8.42
CA ALA A 72 -16.96 8.39 9.68
C ALA A 72 -16.01 8.86 10.80
N GLU A 73 -16.41 8.66 12.04
CA GLU A 73 -15.57 8.98 13.20
C GLU A 73 -14.24 8.24 13.16
N ARG A 74 -13.23 8.79 13.84
CA ARG A 74 -11.93 8.13 13.97
C ARG A 74 -12.08 6.77 14.64
N ARG A 75 -11.33 5.79 14.18
CA ARG A 75 -11.16 4.53 14.92
C ARG A 75 -10.23 4.76 16.11
N ILE A 76 -10.58 4.21 17.24
CA ILE A 76 -9.75 4.29 18.46
C ILE A 76 -8.39 3.61 18.18
N GLY A 77 -7.30 4.31 18.52
CA GLY A 77 -5.94 3.79 18.33
C GLY A 77 -5.35 4.01 16.92
N ASP A 78 -6.08 4.59 15.96
CA ASP A 78 -5.52 4.89 14.63
C ASP A 78 -4.56 6.09 14.71
N PRO A 79 -3.26 5.92 14.41
CA PRO A 79 -2.33 7.04 14.35
C PRO A 79 -2.58 7.88 13.09
N ALA A 80 -2.31 9.19 13.19
CA ALA A 80 -2.41 10.10 12.04
C ALA A 80 -1.46 9.70 10.91
N ILE A 81 -0.26 9.24 11.23
CA ILE A 81 0.80 8.86 10.28
C ILE A 81 1.39 7.52 10.71
N LEU A 82 1.41 6.58 9.77
CA LEU A 82 2.05 5.27 9.93
C LEU A 82 2.81 4.93 8.65
N ILE A 83 4.13 5.08 8.70
CA ILE A 83 5.05 4.88 7.57
C ILE A 83 6.19 3.98 8.04
N ALA A 84 6.55 3.00 7.22
CA ALA A 84 7.63 2.07 7.52
C ALA A 84 8.99 2.60 7.01
N SER A 85 10.06 2.29 7.75
CA SER A 85 11.43 2.40 7.23
C SER A 85 11.88 1.03 6.72
N SER A 86 12.13 0.92 5.43
CA SER A 86 12.60 -0.31 4.78
C SER A 86 14.12 -0.35 4.60
N ASN A 87 14.87 0.52 5.27
CA ASN A 87 16.32 0.64 5.10
C ASN A 87 17.06 -0.67 5.40
N LEU A 88 16.66 -1.39 6.45
CA LEU A 88 17.30 -2.66 6.80
C LEU A 88 17.07 -3.72 5.70
N ALA A 89 15.85 -3.83 5.16
CA ALA A 89 15.54 -4.73 4.06
C ALA A 89 16.36 -4.39 2.80
N LYS A 90 16.55 -3.11 2.51
CA LYS A 90 17.40 -2.67 1.39
C LYS A 90 18.86 -3.06 1.60
N GLN A 91 19.40 -2.85 2.79
CA GLN A 91 20.81 -3.10 3.12
C GLN A 91 21.14 -4.59 3.18
N GLU A 92 20.34 -5.39 3.88
CA GLU A 92 20.65 -6.80 4.15
C GLU A 92 20.12 -7.74 3.08
N LEU A 93 18.95 -7.46 2.52
CA LEU A 93 18.33 -8.32 1.52
C LEU A 93 18.59 -7.85 0.09
N GLY A 94 19.04 -6.60 -0.12
CA GLY A 94 19.09 -5.99 -1.45
C GLY A 94 17.70 -5.70 -2.03
N TRP A 95 16.66 -5.69 -1.18
CA TRP A 95 15.29 -5.42 -1.62
C TRP A 95 15.12 -3.97 -2.07
N ASN A 96 14.61 -3.77 -3.27
CA ASN A 96 14.35 -2.45 -3.83
C ASN A 96 12.98 -2.46 -4.51
N PRO A 97 11.97 -1.73 -3.99
CA PRO A 97 10.64 -1.74 -4.57
C PRO A 97 10.64 -1.16 -5.99
N LYS A 98 9.91 -1.81 -6.88
CA LYS A 98 9.74 -1.41 -8.27
C LYS A 98 8.62 -0.39 -8.44
N TYR A 99 7.54 -0.54 -7.67
CA TYR A 99 6.35 0.30 -7.75
C TYR A 99 6.35 1.34 -6.62
N THR A 100 6.97 2.48 -6.86
CA THR A 100 7.17 3.52 -5.82
C THR A 100 6.13 4.63 -5.86
N THR A 101 5.30 4.71 -6.91
CA THR A 101 4.26 5.73 -7.02
C THR A 101 2.88 5.14 -6.72
N LEU A 102 2.03 5.93 -6.05
CA LEU A 102 0.66 5.52 -5.75
C LEU A 102 -0.12 5.18 -7.03
N GLU A 103 0.11 5.93 -8.11
CA GLU A 103 -0.54 5.68 -9.40
C GLU A 103 -0.17 4.32 -9.98
N SER A 104 1.11 3.90 -9.92
CA SER A 104 1.55 2.60 -10.42
C SER A 104 0.92 1.45 -9.62
N ILE A 105 0.86 1.58 -8.30
CA ILE A 105 0.24 0.60 -7.40
C ILE A 105 -1.25 0.44 -7.72
N ILE A 106 -1.98 1.56 -7.80
CA ILE A 106 -3.42 1.54 -8.05
C ILE A 106 -3.74 1.07 -9.48
N ARG A 107 -2.95 1.45 -10.47
CA ARG A 107 -3.17 1.06 -11.88
C ARG A 107 -3.15 -0.45 -12.06
N THR A 108 -2.16 -1.13 -11.52
CA THR A 108 -2.05 -2.60 -11.60
C THR A 108 -3.20 -3.29 -10.88
N ALA A 109 -3.55 -2.83 -9.68
CA ALA A 109 -4.69 -3.35 -8.93
C ALA A 109 -6.02 -3.13 -9.68
N TRP A 110 -6.22 -1.95 -10.28
CA TRP A 110 -7.42 -1.64 -11.07
C TRP A 110 -7.54 -2.54 -12.29
N VAL A 111 -6.44 -2.72 -13.06
CA VAL A 111 -6.43 -3.60 -14.24
C VAL A 111 -6.77 -5.03 -13.85
N TRP A 112 -6.19 -5.54 -12.77
CA TRP A 112 -6.46 -6.89 -12.27
C TRP A 112 -7.94 -7.08 -11.91
N HIS A 113 -8.53 -6.18 -11.12
CA HIS A 113 -9.95 -6.23 -10.77
C HIS A 113 -10.87 -6.12 -11.99
N TYR A 114 -10.55 -5.22 -12.92
CA TYR A 114 -11.35 -5.00 -14.13
C TYR A 114 -11.40 -6.24 -15.04
N ILE A 115 -10.26 -6.93 -15.22
CA ILE A 115 -10.18 -8.15 -16.01
C ILE A 115 -11.01 -9.26 -15.35
N HIS A 116 -10.86 -9.48 -14.04
CA HIS A 116 -11.54 -10.56 -13.34
C HIS A 116 -13.06 -10.32 -13.22
N GLN A 117 -13.52 -9.09 -13.05
CA GLN A 117 -14.95 -8.79 -13.12
C GLN A 117 -15.57 -9.12 -14.48
N LYS A 118 -14.85 -8.88 -15.59
CA LYS A 118 -15.35 -9.22 -16.94
C LYS A 118 -15.37 -10.72 -17.23
N GLN A 119 -14.52 -11.49 -16.55
CA GLN A 119 -14.45 -12.95 -16.74
C GLN A 119 -15.45 -13.72 -15.87
N GLY A 120 -16.26 -13.02 -15.07
CA GLY A 120 -17.31 -13.66 -14.23
C GLY A 120 -16.76 -14.52 -13.09
N THR A 121 -15.49 -14.40 -12.76
CA THR A 121 -14.90 -15.14 -11.64
C THR A 121 -15.19 -14.36 -10.35
N SER A 122 -16.24 -14.75 -9.63
CA SER A 122 -16.44 -14.31 -8.25
C SER A 122 -15.28 -14.87 -7.41
N LEU A 123 -14.46 -13.97 -6.87
CA LEU A 123 -13.36 -14.34 -5.97
C LEU A 123 -13.82 -14.52 -4.51
N TYR A 124 -15.13 -14.53 -4.29
CA TYR A 124 -15.75 -14.60 -2.96
C TYR A 124 -16.92 -15.62 -2.95
N GLU A 125 -16.68 -16.83 -3.41
CA GLU A 125 -17.46 -17.99 -3.01
C GLU A 125 -16.73 -18.81 -1.97
#